data_ed7bdf38e125e2e103349e09828c87cf
#
_entry.id   ed7bdf38e125e2e103349e09828c87cf
#
_cell.length_a   1.000
_cell.length_b   1.000
_cell.length_c   1.000
_cell.angle_alpha   90.00
_cell.angle_beta   90.00
_cell.angle_gamma   90.00
#
_symmetry.space_group_name_H-M   'P 1'
#
loop_
_entity.id
_entity.type
_entity.pdbx_description
1 polymer ?
#
loop_
_entity_poly.entity_id
_entity_poly.type
_entity_poly.pdbx_seq_one_letter_code
_entity_poly.pdbx_strand_id
1 'polypeptide(L)'
;MKASISEKLKKVISDIENTKSEIEKSKGKIKKLNAQKKKLELQIEKEKHNELCSVLSDYGIKSVNDFQNFLEKYTSEVNTDENINGENWL
;
A
#
# COMPACT_ATOMS: atom_id res chain seq x y z
N MET A 1 -27.95 30.98 -41.73
CA MET A 1 -29.04 30.04 -41.62
C MET A 1 -29.05 29.33 -40.32
N LYS A 2 -30.23 29.07 -39.80
CA LYS A 2 -30.30 28.37 -38.54
C LYS A 2 -30.14 26.89 -38.75
N ALA A 3 -29.36 26.26 -37.87
CA ALA A 3 -29.24 24.82 -37.88
C ALA A 3 -30.61 24.22 -37.53
N SER A 4 -30.97 23.14 -38.17
CA SER A 4 -32.21 22.46 -37.89
C SER A 4 -32.12 21.77 -36.55
N ILE A 5 -33.27 21.42 -36.00
CA ILE A 5 -33.32 20.68 -34.75
C ILE A 5 -32.62 19.32 -34.93
N SER A 6 -32.78 18.73 -36.11
CA SER A 6 -32.15 17.46 -36.42
C SER A 6 -30.62 17.56 -36.35
N GLU A 7 -30.05 18.66 -36.88
CA GLU A 7 -28.62 18.86 -36.89
C GLU A 7 -28.11 19.11 -35.48
N LYS A 8 -28.86 19.85 -34.67
CA LYS A 8 -28.52 20.10 -33.29
C LYS A 8 -28.51 18.79 -32.49
N LEU A 9 -29.49 17.95 -32.77
CA LEU A 9 -29.57 16.64 -32.10
C LEU A 9 -28.38 15.76 -32.46
N LYS A 10 -28.00 15.73 -33.74
CA LYS A 10 -26.85 14.96 -34.19
C LYS A 10 -25.57 15.40 -33.49
N LYS A 11 -25.42 16.72 -33.33
CA LYS A 11 -24.25 17.26 -32.67
C LYS A 11 -24.20 16.83 -31.20
N VAL A 12 -25.34 16.91 -30.50
CA VAL A 12 -25.43 16.50 -29.12
C VAL A 12 -25.11 15.01 -28.98
N ILE A 13 -25.63 14.18 -29.84
CA ILE A 13 -25.37 12.76 -29.84
C ILE A 13 -23.87 12.48 -30.03
N SER A 14 -23.24 13.18 -30.96
CA SER A 14 -21.82 13.04 -31.24
C SER A 14 -20.99 13.45 -29.98
N ASP A 15 -21.39 14.55 -29.35
CA ASP A 15 -20.70 15.04 -28.16
C ASP A 15 -20.82 14.03 -27.02
N ILE A 16 -21.98 13.41 -26.88
CA ILE A 16 -22.21 12.39 -25.86
C ILE A 16 -21.30 11.19 -26.10
N GLU A 17 -21.21 10.74 -27.34
CA GLU A 17 -20.37 9.59 -27.68
C GLU A 17 -18.90 9.88 -27.46
N ASN A 18 -18.45 11.09 -27.78
CA ASN A 18 -17.07 11.49 -27.55
C ASN A 18 -16.76 11.53 -26.08
N THR A 19 -17.70 12.04 -25.27
CA THR A 19 -17.53 12.12 -23.82
C THR A 19 -17.49 10.72 -23.22
N LYS A 20 -18.32 9.82 -23.69
CA LYS A 20 -18.30 8.42 -23.22
C LYS A 20 -16.95 7.77 -23.51
N SER A 21 -16.40 8.03 -24.70
CA SER A 21 -15.11 7.49 -25.09
C SER A 21 -14.01 8.02 -24.16
N GLU A 22 -14.06 9.31 -23.81
CA GLU A 22 -13.09 9.90 -22.91
C GLU A 22 -13.20 9.31 -21.51
N ILE A 23 -14.42 9.04 -21.05
CA ILE A 23 -14.68 8.40 -19.77
C ILE A 23 -14.05 7.01 -19.73
N GLU A 24 -14.24 6.25 -20.81
CA GLU A 24 -13.66 4.90 -20.88
C GLU A 24 -12.14 4.94 -20.82
N LYS A 25 -11.53 5.90 -21.52
CA LYS A 25 -10.08 6.08 -21.49
C LYS A 25 -9.61 6.44 -20.09
N SER A 26 -10.35 7.33 -19.41
CA SER A 26 -10.00 7.75 -18.06
C SER A 26 -10.13 6.59 -17.07
N LYS A 27 -11.14 5.76 -17.22
CA LYS A 27 -11.31 4.56 -16.39
C LYS A 27 -10.12 3.62 -16.56
N GLY A 28 -9.65 3.45 -17.81
CA GLY A 28 -8.48 2.63 -18.09
C GLY A 28 -7.22 3.19 -17.41
N LYS A 29 -7.06 4.50 -17.44
CA LYS A 29 -5.92 5.16 -16.79
C LYS A 29 -5.97 4.96 -15.27
N ILE A 30 -7.15 5.12 -14.68
CA ILE A 30 -7.34 4.94 -13.25
C ILE A 30 -6.96 3.51 -12.84
N LYS A 31 -7.40 2.55 -13.63
CA LYS A 31 -7.10 1.14 -13.38
C LYS A 31 -5.60 0.89 -13.39
N LYS A 32 -4.90 1.47 -14.38
CA LYS A 32 -3.46 1.32 -14.48
C LYS A 32 -2.75 1.97 -13.31
N LEU A 33 -3.18 3.18 -12.94
CA LEU A 33 -2.56 3.92 -11.84
C LEU A 33 -2.77 3.20 -10.52
N ASN A 34 -3.95 2.62 -10.31
CA ASN A 34 -4.21 1.85 -9.11
C ASN A 34 -3.32 0.61 -9.04
N ALA A 35 -3.07 -0.04 -10.17
CA ALA A 35 -2.18 -1.19 -10.22
C ALA A 35 -0.74 -0.77 -9.89
N GLN A 36 -0.30 0.38 -10.42
CA GLN A 36 1.02 0.91 -10.14
C GLN A 36 1.15 1.29 -8.67
N LYS A 37 0.10 1.88 -8.11
CA LYS A 37 0.07 2.26 -6.70
C LYS A 37 0.28 1.06 -5.81
N LYS A 38 -0.45 -0.04 -6.07
CA LYS A 38 -0.31 -1.26 -5.31
C LYS A 38 1.10 -1.83 -5.39
N LYS A 39 1.66 -1.80 -6.59
CA LYS A 39 3.01 -2.31 -6.81
C LYS A 39 4.03 -1.51 -6.01
N LEU A 40 3.89 -0.18 -6.02
CA LEU A 40 4.80 0.70 -5.29
C LEU A 40 4.64 0.53 -3.78
N GLU A 41 3.41 0.36 -3.31
CA GLU A 41 3.16 0.12 -1.89
C GLU A 41 3.82 -1.18 -1.43
N LEU A 42 3.76 -2.22 -2.26
CA LEU A 42 4.43 -3.49 -1.95
C LEU A 42 5.94 -3.33 -1.94
N GLN A 43 6.49 -2.52 -2.84
CA GLN A 43 7.92 -2.27 -2.87
C GLN A 43 8.38 -1.54 -1.61
N ILE A 44 7.59 -0.57 -1.15
CA ILE A 44 7.89 0.17 0.07
C ILE A 44 7.89 -0.78 1.28
N GLU A 45 6.90 -1.66 1.37
CA GLU A 45 6.83 -2.62 2.45
C GLU A 45 8.02 -3.56 2.43
N LYS A 46 8.43 -3.98 1.23
CA LYS A 46 9.56 -4.87 1.06
C LYS A 46 10.86 -4.18 1.49
N GLU A 47 11.01 -2.90 1.15
CA GLU A 47 12.17 -2.15 1.54
C GLU A 47 12.24 -1.98 3.06
N LYS A 48 11.10 -1.70 3.69
CA LYS A 48 11.04 -1.58 5.14
C LYS A 48 11.38 -2.90 5.82
N HIS A 49 10.88 -3.99 5.25
CA HIS A 49 11.18 -5.32 5.77
C HIS A 49 12.68 -5.60 5.65
N ASN A 50 13.28 -5.26 4.51
CA ASN A 50 14.71 -5.48 4.30
C ASN A 50 15.55 -4.62 5.25
N GLU A 51 15.11 -3.40 5.52
CA GLU A 51 15.79 -2.52 6.45
C GLU A 51 15.74 -3.11 7.86
N LEU A 52 14.58 -3.60 8.26
CA LEU A 52 14.42 -4.23 9.57
C LEU A 52 15.32 -5.46 9.67
N CYS A 53 15.32 -6.31 8.65
CA CYS A 53 16.17 -7.50 8.63
C CYS A 53 17.64 -7.14 8.69
N SER A 54 18.03 -6.05 8.04
CA SER A 54 19.41 -5.59 8.04
C SER A 54 19.82 -5.14 9.45
N VAL A 55 18.97 -4.38 10.11
CA VAL A 55 19.23 -3.91 11.47
C VAL A 55 19.32 -5.11 12.42
N LEU A 56 18.39 -6.04 12.32
CA LEU A 56 18.40 -7.23 13.15
C LEU A 56 19.65 -8.08 12.93
N SER A 57 20.08 -8.17 11.67
CA SER A 57 21.27 -8.91 11.32
C SER A 57 22.53 -8.31 11.96
N ASP A 58 22.56 -6.98 12.10
CA ASP A 58 23.68 -6.28 12.71
C ASP A 58 23.81 -6.66 14.19
N TYR A 59 22.72 -7.12 14.80
CA TYR A 59 22.74 -7.57 16.18
C TYR A 59 22.78 -9.10 16.27
N GLY A 60 23.11 -9.76 15.18
CA GLY A 60 23.22 -11.21 15.17
C GLY A 60 21.91 -11.98 15.05
N ILE A 61 20.82 -11.26 14.76
CA ILE A 61 19.51 -11.89 14.64
C ILE A 61 19.25 -12.12 13.16
N LYS A 62 19.40 -13.36 12.70
CA LYS A 62 19.29 -13.70 11.29
C LYS A 62 18.12 -14.61 10.96
N SER A 63 17.35 -14.98 11.94
CA SER A 63 16.20 -15.86 11.73
C SER A 63 15.15 -15.58 12.77
N VAL A 64 13.95 -16.09 12.57
CA VAL A 64 12.87 -15.98 13.53
C VAL A 64 13.28 -16.64 14.85
N ASN A 65 13.99 -17.76 14.73
CA ASN A 65 14.44 -18.49 15.90
C ASN A 65 15.44 -17.65 16.73
N ASP A 66 16.36 -16.96 16.06
CA ASP A 66 17.31 -16.07 16.72
C ASP A 66 16.56 -14.95 17.43
N PHE A 67 15.52 -14.42 16.81
CA PHE A 67 14.75 -13.34 17.37
C PHE A 67 13.97 -13.83 18.60
N GLN A 68 13.40 -15.01 18.53
CA GLN A 68 12.69 -15.60 19.66
C GLN A 68 13.64 -15.82 20.84
N ASN A 69 14.83 -16.31 20.55
CA ASN A 69 15.84 -16.51 21.59
C ASN A 69 16.26 -15.19 22.23
N PHE A 70 16.38 -14.16 21.43
CA PHE A 70 16.71 -12.83 21.91
C PHE A 70 15.62 -12.30 22.84
N LEU A 71 14.36 -12.46 22.42
CA LEU A 71 13.23 -12.00 23.22
C LEU A 71 13.12 -12.75 24.54
N GLU A 72 13.35 -14.04 24.52
CA GLU A 72 13.30 -14.85 25.72
C GLU A 72 14.37 -14.41 26.71
N LYS A 73 15.56 -14.15 26.20
CA LYS A 73 16.67 -13.71 27.02
C LYS A 73 16.40 -12.33 27.58
N TYR A 74 15.90 -11.44 26.77
CA TYR A 74 15.57 -10.09 27.19
C TYR A 74 14.46 -10.10 28.24
N THR A 75 13.41 -10.86 27.99
CA THR A 75 12.29 -10.95 28.90
C THR A 75 12.70 -11.54 30.23
N SER A 76 13.57 -12.53 30.18
CA SER A 76 14.07 -13.17 31.41
C SER A 76 14.85 -12.18 32.27
N GLU A 77 15.66 -11.35 31.63
CA GLU A 77 16.45 -10.35 32.36
C GLU A 77 15.57 -9.26 32.95
N VAL A 78 14.56 -8.85 32.19
CA VAL A 78 13.65 -7.81 32.64
C VAL A 78 12.75 -8.31 33.75
N ASN A 79 12.33 -9.58 33.67
CA ASN A 79 11.41 -10.11 34.65
C ASN A 79 12.02 -10.22 36.03
N THR A 80 13.32 -10.25 36.16
CA THR A 80 13.93 -10.32 37.48
C THR A 80 13.69 -9.02 38.25
N ASP A 81 13.46 -7.93 37.49
CA ASP A 81 13.33 -6.67 38.19
C ASP A 81 11.87 -6.37 38.37
N GLU A 82 11.00 -6.84 37.53
CA GLU A 82 9.77 -6.36 37.63
C GLU A 82 8.73 -6.91 36.94
N ASN A 83 8.25 -7.87 37.35
CA ASN A 83 7.10 -8.50 36.87
C ASN A 83 6.01 -7.57 36.62
N ILE A 84 6.00 -6.56 37.32
CA ILE A 84 4.95 -5.65 37.29
C ILE A 84 4.80 -4.95 36.02
N ASN A 85 5.90 -4.54 35.46
CA ASN A 85 5.81 -3.74 34.25
C ASN A 85 5.36 -4.56 33.07
N GLY A 86 5.61 -5.82 33.08
CA GLY A 86 5.18 -6.67 32.02
C GLY A 86 3.68 -6.67 31.85
N GLU A 87 2.97 -6.50 32.97
CA GLU A 87 1.55 -6.56 32.94
C GLU A 87 0.98 -5.30 32.32
N ASN A 88 1.63 -4.21 32.53
CA ASN A 88 1.12 -2.94 32.07
C ASN A 88 1.21 -2.77 30.57
N TRP A 89 1.98 -3.60 29.93
CA TRP A 89 2.17 -3.47 28.52
C TRP A 89 1.00 -4.03 27.75
N LEU A 90 0.26 -4.87 28.35
CA LEU A 90 -0.86 -5.52 27.73
C LEU A 90 -2.16 -4.77 28.04
#